data_3368c31d8881f5dff7d21cff1d07d4ef
#
_entry.id   3368c31d8881f5dff7d21cff1d07d4ef
#
_cell.length_a   1.000
_cell.length_b   1.000
_cell.length_c   1.000
_cell.angle_alpha   90.00
_cell.angle_beta   90.00
_cell.angle_gamma   90.00
#
_symmetry.space_group_name_H-M   'P 1'
#
loop_
_entity.id
_entity.type
_entity.pdbx_description
1 polymer ?
#
loop_
_entity_poly.entity_id
_entity_poly.type
_entity_poly.pdbx_seq_one_letter_code
_entity_poly.pdbx_strand_id
1 'polypeptide(L)'
;PGGVQNGQQVPAEALGGHQMPAGAVSGQQAPTAETPEEAARFKRKWVTYTVIFLIALVPLLFVIMIGNSFEFGEERLYWIVITSAVEFLFALGFFPFSAAVRRGIRQVTAQGRLEEAAKRRNGLYLSALIAVVLAGYALYNGVPAAMDVADGQQSVTVTSCSYEQYKTEKRSRRYSSTTVYDNVFTFTLDDGATHHTTLERYHAEDITHEGGLPGVLYEACSRRSGSASLSMMVYRNTWIIVEARIK
;
A
#
# COMPACT_ATOMS: atom_id res chain seq x y z
N PRO A 1 -64.77 15.41 27.49
CA PRO A 1 -65.10 15.27 28.87
C PRO A 1 -63.87 14.76 29.67
N GLY A 2 -63.61 15.50 30.74
CA GLY A 2 -63.05 15.05 32.00
C GLY A 2 -61.61 14.63 32.01
N GLY A 3 -60.80 15.28 32.67
CA GLY A 3 -60.77 15.75 34.00
C GLY A 3 -59.46 15.43 34.65
N VAL A 4 -59.13 16.36 35.45
CA VAL A 4 -58.45 16.31 36.77
C VAL A 4 -56.94 16.49 36.81
N GLN A 5 -56.65 17.71 37.21
CA GLN A 5 -55.48 18.17 37.96
C GLN A 5 -55.23 17.28 39.19
N ASN A 6 -53.99 17.02 39.51
CA ASN A 6 -53.57 16.90 40.91
C ASN A 6 -52.21 17.51 41.10
N GLY A 7 -52.26 18.67 41.73
CA GLY A 7 -51.12 19.32 42.36
C GLY A 7 -50.71 18.54 43.61
N GLN A 8 -49.44 18.35 43.78
CA GLN A 8 -48.85 18.04 45.06
C GLN A 8 -47.72 19.04 45.34
N GLN A 9 -48.08 20.01 46.20
CA GLN A 9 -47.18 20.80 46.96
C GLN A 9 -46.43 19.90 47.95
N VAL A 10 -45.12 20.03 47.98
CA VAL A 10 -44.28 19.46 49.06
C VAL A 10 -43.59 20.66 49.76
N PRO A 11 -43.59 20.69 51.10
CA PRO A 11 -43.25 21.85 51.87
C PRO A 11 -41.76 22.11 51.97
N ALA A 12 -41.47 23.39 52.10
CA ALA A 12 -40.15 23.91 52.52
C ALA A 12 -39.96 23.61 53.99
N GLU A 13 -38.96 22.85 54.33
CA GLU A 13 -38.34 22.92 55.67
C GLU A 13 -36.87 22.48 55.69
N ALA A 14 -36.19 23.31 56.49
CA ALA A 14 -34.93 23.07 57.20
C ALA A 14 -33.63 23.39 56.49
N LEU A 15 -33.22 24.62 56.66
CA LEU A 15 -31.97 25.14 57.09
C LEU A 15 -31.01 24.08 57.75
N GLY A 16 -29.96 23.80 57.06
CA GLY A 16 -28.79 23.11 57.57
C GLY A 16 -27.55 23.70 56.96
N GLY A 17 -27.06 24.81 57.50
CA GLY A 17 -25.78 25.44 57.14
C GLY A 17 -24.63 24.51 57.38
N HIS A 18 -24.10 23.90 56.35
CA HIS A 18 -22.75 23.35 56.38
C HIS A 18 -21.83 24.33 55.67
N GLN A 19 -21.18 25.16 56.47
CA GLN A 19 -19.94 25.86 56.12
C GLN A 19 -18.94 24.81 55.68
N MET A 20 -18.76 24.65 54.36
CA MET A 20 -17.59 23.95 53.82
C MET A 20 -16.35 24.81 54.12
N PRO A 21 -15.28 24.21 54.65
CA PRO A 21 -14.03 24.89 54.84
C PRO A 21 -13.52 25.37 53.50
N ALA A 22 -13.06 26.59 53.44
CA ALA A 22 -12.33 27.18 52.33
C ALA A 22 -11.00 26.40 52.18
N GLY A 23 -11.10 25.17 51.61
CA GLY A 23 -10.00 24.33 51.24
C GLY A 23 -9.47 24.85 49.91
N ALA A 24 -8.25 25.28 49.97
CA ALA A 24 -7.31 25.60 48.90
C ALA A 24 -7.77 25.14 47.50
N VAL A 25 -8.29 26.06 46.70
CA VAL A 25 -8.28 25.93 45.24
C VAL A 25 -6.82 25.96 44.84
N SER A 26 -6.20 24.74 44.85
CA SER A 26 -4.88 24.52 44.26
C SER A 26 -4.94 25.03 42.83
N GLY A 27 -4.15 26.07 42.57
CA GLY A 27 -4.13 26.78 41.32
C GLY A 27 -4.09 25.88 40.13
N GLN A 28 -5.21 25.69 39.46
CA GLN A 28 -5.23 25.35 38.07
C GLN A 28 -4.53 26.51 37.36
N GLN A 29 -3.22 26.31 37.12
CA GLN A 29 -2.48 27.17 36.22
C GLN A 29 -3.27 27.22 34.93
N ALA A 30 -3.83 28.38 34.63
CA ALA A 30 -4.42 28.66 33.35
C ALA A 30 -3.46 28.21 32.26
N PRO A 31 -3.92 27.50 31.24
CA PRO A 31 -3.05 27.02 30.16
C PRO A 31 -2.27 28.20 29.63
N THR A 32 -0.94 28.17 29.82
CA THR A 32 -0.03 29.22 29.36
C THR A 32 -0.26 29.36 27.86
N ALA A 33 -0.76 30.53 27.45
CA ALA A 33 -0.96 30.81 26.03
C ALA A 33 0.37 30.63 25.32
N GLU A 34 0.37 29.77 24.29
CA GLU A 34 1.53 29.52 23.44
C GLU A 34 2.06 30.87 22.95
N THR A 35 3.33 31.12 23.18
CA THR A 35 3.92 32.33 22.62
C THR A 35 3.88 32.23 21.10
N PRO A 36 3.67 33.36 20.36
CA PRO A 36 3.65 33.34 18.90
C PRO A 36 4.89 32.65 18.28
N GLU A 37 6.01 32.72 18.99
CA GLU A 37 7.25 32.05 18.59
C GLU A 37 7.20 30.53 18.69
N GLU A 38 6.56 29.94 19.71
CA GLU A 38 6.42 28.50 19.87
C GLU A 38 5.52 27.90 18.79
N ALA A 39 4.42 28.58 18.48
CA ALA A 39 3.52 28.20 17.38
C ALA A 39 4.25 28.26 16.03
N ALA A 40 5.07 29.29 15.81
CA ALA A 40 5.87 29.44 14.60
C ALA A 40 6.95 28.33 14.47
N ARG A 41 7.65 28.00 15.58
CA ARG A 41 8.64 26.90 15.63
C ARG A 41 8.00 25.55 15.34
N PHE A 42 6.81 25.30 15.89
CA PHE A 42 6.09 24.05 15.64
C PHE A 42 5.63 23.95 14.19
N LYS A 43 5.06 25.02 13.62
CA LYS A 43 4.67 25.08 12.20
C LYS A 43 5.87 24.84 11.28
N ARG A 44 7.03 25.44 11.59
CA ARG A 44 8.26 25.26 10.81
C ARG A 44 8.73 23.79 10.84
N LYS A 45 8.74 23.13 12.01
CA LYS A 45 9.08 21.70 12.13
C LYS A 45 8.11 20.82 11.33
N TRP A 46 6.82 21.09 11.36
CA TRP A 46 5.81 20.35 10.60
C TRP A 46 6.03 20.47 9.10
N VAL A 47 6.25 21.67 8.61
CA VAL A 47 6.58 21.90 7.19
C VAL A 47 7.86 21.16 6.82
N THR A 48 8.89 21.19 7.65
CA THR A 48 10.15 20.48 7.39
C THR A 48 9.91 18.96 7.30
N TYR A 49 9.16 18.35 8.21
CA TYR A 49 8.86 16.92 8.15
C TYR A 49 8.02 16.56 6.91
N THR A 50 7.04 17.38 6.55
CA THR A 50 6.25 17.17 5.34
C THR A 50 7.11 17.25 4.08
N VAL A 51 8.01 18.21 4.01
CA VAL A 51 8.94 18.35 2.89
C VAL A 51 9.88 17.17 2.80
N ILE A 52 10.47 16.72 3.92
CA ILE A 52 11.34 15.53 3.95
C ILE A 52 10.57 14.29 3.50
N PHE A 53 9.33 14.12 3.96
CA PHE A 53 8.48 13.01 3.55
C PHE A 53 8.19 13.02 2.04
N LEU A 54 7.85 14.19 1.48
CA LEU A 54 7.60 14.35 0.05
C LEU A 54 8.87 14.08 -0.77
N ILE A 55 10.03 14.56 -0.31
CA ILE A 55 11.33 14.28 -0.96
C ILE A 55 11.64 12.79 -0.93
N ALA A 56 11.33 12.07 0.16
CA ALA A 56 11.51 10.62 0.24
C ALA A 56 10.52 9.82 -0.60
N LEU A 57 9.31 10.35 -0.84
CA LEU A 57 8.28 9.71 -1.64
C LEU A 57 8.63 9.68 -3.13
N VAL A 58 9.29 10.72 -3.65
CA VAL A 58 9.64 10.81 -5.07
C VAL A 58 10.55 9.66 -5.52
N PRO A 59 11.69 9.36 -4.87
CA PRO A 59 12.53 8.23 -5.25
C PRO A 59 11.82 6.88 -5.07
N LEU A 60 10.94 6.73 -4.07
CA LEU A 60 10.12 5.54 -3.90
C LEU A 60 9.23 5.29 -5.12
N LEU A 61 8.50 6.31 -5.57
CA LEU A 61 7.65 6.21 -6.76
C LEU A 61 8.48 5.90 -8.02
N PHE A 62 9.69 6.48 -8.12
CA PHE A 62 10.59 6.23 -9.23
C PHE A 62 11.09 4.78 -9.25
N VAL A 63 11.47 4.23 -8.09
CA VAL A 63 11.90 2.82 -7.95
C VAL A 63 10.76 1.87 -8.32
N ILE A 64 9.53 2.15 -7.86
CA ILE A 64 8.34 1.36 -8.22
C ILE A 64 8.07 1.42 -9.74
N MET A 65 8.19 2.60 -10.35
CA MET A 65 8.01 2.76 -11.79
C MET A 65 9.02 1.95 -12.60
N ILE A 66 10.29 1.98 -12.22
CA ILE A 66 11.35 1.20 -12.90
C ILE A 66 11.09 -0.29 -12.71
N GLY A 67 10.79 -0.73 -11.48
CA GLY A 67 10.52 -2.14 -11.17
C GLY A 67 9.37 -2.72 -12.00
N ASN A 68 8.34 -1.92 -12.26
CA ASN A 68 7.20 -2.33 -13.10
C ASN A 68 7.50 -2.34 -14.61
N SER A 69 8.69 -1.88 -15.03
CA SER A 69 9.08 -1.93 -16.45
C SER A 69 9.62 -3.30 -16.87
N PHE A 70 9.97 -4.15 -15.91
CA PHE A 70 10.43 -5.50 -16.17
C PHE A 70 9.26 -6.48 -16.00
N GLU A 71 8.94 -7.25 -17.02
CA GLU A 71 7.83 -8.20 -17.01
C GLU A 71 8.28 -9.64 -16.74
N PHE A 72 9.53 -9.97 -17.05
CA PHE A 72 10.11 -11.33 -16.94
C PHE A 72 11.62 -11.26 -16.71
N GLY A 73 12.21 -12.44 -16.47
CA GLY A 73 13.65 -12.59 -16.29
C GLY A 73 14.14 -12.32 -14.86
N GLU A 74 15.45 -12.50 -14.67
CA GLU A 74 16.10 -12.30 -13.37
C GLU A 74 16.00 -10.85 -12.88
N GLU A 75 16.04 -9.90 -13.80
CA GLU A 75 15.95 -8.48 -13.47
C GLU A 75 14.65 -8.14 -12.76
N ARG A 76 13.53 -8.72 -13.19
CA ARG A 76 12.23 -8.56 -12.52
C ARG A 76 12.31 -9.03 -11.06
N LEU A 77 12.91 -10.20 -10.80
CA LEU A 77 13.03 -10.72 -9.44
C LEU A 77 13.82 -9.77 -8.54
N TYR A 78 14.99 -9.32 -8.98
CA TYR A 78 15.81 -8.37 -8.22
C TYR A 78 15.08 -7.04 -7.97
N TRP A 79 14.34 -6.55 -8.96
CA TRP A 79 13.57 -5.32 -8.78
C TRP A 79 12.40 -5.50 -7.81
N ILE A 80 11.74 -6.65 -7.76
CA ILE A 80 10.72 -6.95 -6.75
C ILE A 80 11.34 -6.94 -5.34
N VAL A 81 12.51 -7.56 -5.17
CA VAL A 81 13.22 -7.54 -3.87
C VAL A 81 13.61 -6.11 -3.47
N ILE A 82 14.19 -5.35 -4.40
CA ILE A 82 14.61 -3.96 -4.13
C ILE A 82 13.39 -3.08 -3.79
N THR A 83 12.34 -3.12 -4.59
CA THR A 83 11.13 -2.31 -4.35
C THR A 83 10.48 -2.67 -3.04
N SER A 84 10.33 -3.96 -2.73
CA SER A 84 9.76 -4.43 -1.47
C SER A 84 10.60 -4.03 -0.27
N ALA A 85 11.92 -4.09 -0.38
CA ALA A 85 12.83 -3.63 0.69
C ALA A 85 12.69 -2.12 0.93
N VAL A 86 12.63 -1.32 -0.13
CA VAL A 86 12.47 0.14 -0.03
C VAL A 86 11.10 0.50 0.57
N GLU A 87 10.02 -0.16 0.12
CA GLU A 87 8.67 0.03 0.67
C GLU A 87 8.61 -0.32 2.16
N PHE A 88 9.23 -1.43 2.55
CA PHE A 88 9.28 -1.86 3.93
C PHE A 88 10.07 -0.90 4.82
N LEU A 89 11.23 -0.43 4.36
CA LEU A 89 12.02 0.58 5.07
C LEU A 89 11.26 1.90 5.20
N PHE A 90 10.52 2.30 4.16
CA PHE A 90 9.67 3.47 4.22
C PHE A 90 8.54 3.32 5.26
N ALA A 91 7.89 2.15 5.31
CA ALA A 91 6.90 1.84 6.32
C ALA A 91 7.49 1.84 7.74
N LEU A 92 8.71 1.30 7.92
CA LEU A 92 9.43 1.36 9.20
C LEU A 92 9.76 2.79 9.62
N GLY A 93 10.08 3.68 8.69
CA GLY A 93 10.33 5.10 8.94
C GLY A 93 9.12 5.83 9.54
N PHE A 94 7.92 5.26 9.43
CA PHE A 94 6.73 5.80 10.06
C PHE A 94 6.79 5.76 11.60
N PHE A 95 7.46 4.78 12.20
CA PHE A 95 7.52 4.64 13.67
C PHE A 95 8.12 5.87 14.38
N PRO A 96 9.32 6.36 14.03
CA PRO A 96 9.87 7.55 14.66
C PRO A 96 9.02 8.80 14.35
N PHE A 97 8.45 8.90 13.15
CA PHE A 97 7.52 9.96 12.79
C PHE A 97 6.27 9.95 13.68
N SER A 98 5.66 8.77 13.89
CA SER A 98 4.47 8.62 14.73
C SER A 98 4.73 9.01 16.18
N ALA A 99 5.91 8.69 16.72
CA ALA A 99 6.31 9.07 18.05
C ALA A 99 6.42 10.61 18.21
N ALA A 100 6.98 11.29 17.21
CA ALA A 100 7.08 12.76 17.19
C ALA A 100 5.68 13.41 17.13
N VAL A 101 4.79 12.90 16.28
CA VAL A 101 3.40 13.38 16.15
C VAL A 101 2.61 13.15 17.44
N ARG A 102 2.74 11.99 18.10
CA ARG A 102 2.09 11.70 19.39
C ARG A 102 2.51 12.67 20.47
N ARG A 103 3.80 13.06 20.55
CA ARG A 103 4.28 14.08 21.46
C ARG A 103 3.59 15.44 21.19
N GLY A 104 3.51 15.83 19.92
CA GLY A 104 2.82 17.06 19.51
C GLY A 104 1.32 17.05 19.86
N ILE A 105 0.63 15.90 19.71
CA ILE A 105 -0.79 15.76 20.09
C ILE A 105 -0.94 15.97 21.60
N ARG A 106 -0.09 15.36 22.43
CA ARG A 106 -0.14 15.52 23.89
C ARG A 106 0.05 16.98 24.31
N GLN A 107 0.95 17.71 23.67
CA GLN A 107 1.17 19.12 23.95
C GLN A 107 -0.07 19.97 23.61
N VAL A 108 -0.66 19.77 22.43
CA VAL A 108 -1.86 20.50 21.99
C VAL A 108 -3.07 20.17 22.87
N THR A 109 -3.19 18.92 23.32
CA THR A 109 -4.25 18.50 24.25
C THR A 109 -4.07 19.20 25.62
N ALA A 110 -2.84 19.27 26.13
CA ALA A 110 -2.53 19.95 27.38
C ALA A 110 -2.85 21.45 27.33
N GLN A 111 -2.83 22.07 26.14
CA GLN A 111 -3.21 23.45 25.91
C GLN A 111 -4.73 23.67 25.75
N GLY A 112 -5.54 22.63 25.89
CA GLY A 112 -6.99 22.70 25.75
C GLY A 112 -7.51 22.80 24.30
N ARG A 113 -6.63 22.68 23.29
CA ARG A 113 -6.98 22.76 21.85
C ARG A 113 -7.47 21.41 21.33
N LEU A 114 -8.61 20.95 21.82
CA LEU A 114 -9.12 19.58 21.59
C LEU A 114 -9.44 19.29 20.11
N GLU A 115 -9.98 20.26 19.40
CA GLU A 115 -10.32 20.11 17.98
C GLU A 115 -9.06 19.88 17.13
N GLU A 116 -8.01 20.64 17.36
CA GLU A 116 -6.75 20.50 16.67
C GLU A 116 -6.05 19.17 17.03
N ALA A 117 -6.11 18.76 18.29
CA ALA A 117 -5.62 17.47 18.74
C ALA A 117 -6.36 16.32 18.05
N ALA A 118 -7.68 16.41 17.88
CA ALA A 118 -8.49 15.43 17.15
C ALA A 118 -8.09 15.35 15.67
N LYS A 119 -7.94 16.47 14.99
CA LYS A 119 -7.49 16.52 13.60
C LYS A 119 -6.11 15.90 13.40
N ARG A 120 -5.15 16.19 14.28
CA ARG A 120 -3.81 15.59 14.25
C ARG A 120 -3.84 14.09 14.53
N ARG A 121 -4.70 13.64 15.43
CA ARG A 121 -4.91 12.22 15.73
C ARG A 121 -5.47 11.46 14.54
N ASN A 122 -6.44 12.01 13.83
CA ASN A 122 -7.00 11.40 12.63
C ASN A 122 -5.94 11.29 11.51
N GLY A 123 -5.10 12.32 11.33
CA GLY A 123 -3.97 12.25 10.40
C GLY A 123 -2.96 11.17 10.78
N LEU A 124 -2.69 10.97 12.07
CA LEU A 124 -1.82 9.91 12.56
C LEU A 124 -2.40 8.52 12.26
N TYR A 125 -3.69 8.30 12.49
CA TYR A 125 -4.34 7.02 12.18
C TYR A 125 -4.33 6.72 10.69
N LEU A 126 -4.61 7.71 9.85
CA LEU A 126 -4.56 7.53 8.39
C LEU A 126 -3.15 7.15 7.93
N SER A 127 -2.12 7.87 8.41
CA SER A 127 -0.75 7.55 8.03
C SER A 127 -0.26 6.20 8.61
N ALA A 128 -0.75 5.80 9.79
CA ALA A 128 -0.50 4.46 10.33
C ALA A 128 -1.12 3.37 9.46
N LEU A 129 -2.36 3.58 9.02
CA LEU A 129 -3.03 2.65 8.11
C LEU A 129 -2.26 2.49 6.80
N ILE A 130 -1.83 3.61 6.20
CA ILE A 130 -1.02 3.59 4.98
C ILE A 130 0.29 2.82 5.20
N ALA A 131 0.99 3.06 6.32
CA ALA A 131 2.23 2.35 6.64
C ALA A 131 2.02 0.83 6.81
N VAL A 132 0.92 0.41 7.45
CA VAL A 132 0.57 -1.01 7.61
C VAL A 132 0.27 -1.65 6.25
N VAL A 133 -0.49 -0.97 5.39
CA VAL A 133 -0.80 -1.46 4.04
C VAL A 133 0.48 -1.59 3.21
N LEU A 134 1.36 -0.59 3.23
CA LEU A 134 2.66 -0.65 2.53
C LEU A 134 3.54 -1.78 3.06
N ALA A 135 3.65 -1.95 4.37
CA ALA A 135 4.42 -3.04 4.96
C ALA A 135 3.84 -4.41 4.58
N GLY A 136 2.53 -4.56 4.61
CA GLY A 136 1.85 -5.79 4.19
C GLY A 136 2.10 -6.12 2.72
N TYR A 137 2.01 -5.12 1.84
CA TYR A 137 2.28 -5.26 0.41
C TYR A 137 3.75 -5.62 0.14
N ALA A 138 4.68 -4.93 0.82
CA ALA A 138 6.11 -5.22 0.71
C ALA A 138 6.46 -6.66 1.15
N LEU A 139 5.86 -7.15 2.23
CA LEU A 139 6.05 -8.53 2.67
C LEU A 139 5.40 -9.53 1.71
N TYR A 140 4.21 -9.25 1.22
CA TYR A 140 3.50 -10.12 0.29
C TYR A 140 4.29 -10.37 -0.99
N ASN A 141 4.93 -9.35 -1.55
CA ASN A 141 5.74 -9.48 -2.76
C ASN A 141 7.20 -9.87 -2.45
N GLY A 142 7.77 -9.31 -1.39
CA GLY A 142 9.19 -9.43 -1.09
C GLY A 142 9.58 -10.80 -0.53
N VAL A 143 8.71 -11.43 0.28
CA VAL A 143 9.03 -12.73 0.88
C VAL A 143 9.14 -13.83 -0.19
N PRO A 144 8.16 -14.02 -1.10
CA PRO A 144 8.31 -15.00 -2.18
C PRO A 144 9.52 -14.72 -3.07
N ALA A 145 9.79 -13.45 -3.39
CA ALA A 145 10.93 -13.08 -4.20
C ALA A 145 12.27 -13.38 -3.51
N ALA A 146 12.37 -13.12 -2.20
CA ALA A 146 13.55 -13.46 -1.42
C ALA A 146 13.77 -14.98 -1.33
N MET A 147 12.70 -15.76 -1.22
CA MET A 147 12.79 -17.23 -1.27
C MET A 147 13.29 -17.69 -2.64
N ASP A 148 12.80 -17.11 -3.72
CA ASP A 148 13.24 -17.45 -5.07
C ASP A 148 14.72 -17.10 -5.32
N VAL A 149 15.22 -16.01 -4.72
CA VAL A 149 16.66 -15.69 -4.76
C VAL A 149 17.48 -16.75 -4.05
N ALA A 150 16.96 -17.31 -2.94
CA ALA A 150 17.64 -18.36 -2.18
C ALA A 150 17.57 -19.74 -2.84
N ASP A 151 16.40 -20.09 -3.38
CA ASP A 151 16.13 -21.42 -3.99
C ASP A 151 16.68 -21.52 -5.44
N GLY A 152 16.81 -20.38 -6.12
CA GLY A 152 17.24 -20.32 -7.52
C GLY A 152 16.16 -20.71 -8.51
N GLN A 153 16.59 -20.80 -9.78
CA GLN A 153 15.71 -21.17 -10.89
C GLN A 153 15.42 -22.67 -10.90
N GLN A 154 14.20 -23.02 -11.25
CA GLN A 154 13.78 -24.41 -11.38
C GLN A 154 13.28 -24.69 -12.80
N SER A 155 13.64 -25.87 -13.33
CA SER A 155 13.14 -26.32 -14.62
C SER A 155 11.77 -26.96 -14.43
N VAL A 156 10.78 -26.49 -15.20
CA VAL A 156 9.43 -27.06 -15.23
C VAL A 156 9.07 -27.48 -16.63
N THR A 157 8.30 -28.56 -16.74
CA THR A 157 7.77 -29.05 -18.03
C THR A 157 6.31 -28.69 -18.12
N VAL A 158 5.94 -28.00 -19.20
CA VAL A 158 4.56 -27.64 -19.51
C VAL A 158 3.96 -28.70 -20.40
N THR A 159 2.85 -29.29 -19.99
CA THR A 159 2.14 -30.31 -20.73
C THR A 159 1.15 -29.73 -21.73
N SER A 160 0.56 -28.59 -21.38
CA SER A 160 -0.29 -27.84 -22.32
C SER A 160 -0.20 -26.35 -22.01
N CYS A 161 -0.31 -25.52 -23.04
CA CYS A 161 -0.47 -24.08 -22.87
C CYS A 161 -1.53 -23.53 -23.81
N SER A 162 -2.15 -22.43 -23.40
CA SER A 162 -3.09 -21.65 -24.22
C SER A 162 -2.73 -20.18 -24.15
N TYR A 163 -3.07 -19.48 -25.22
CA TYR A 163 -2.88 -18.04 -25.38
C TYR A 163 -4.22 -17.39 -25.65
N GLU A 164 -4.48 -16.33 -24.90
CA GLU A 164 -5.66 -15.46 -25.08
C GLU A 164 -5.23 -14.00 -25.04
N GLN A 165 -5.82 -13.19 -25.92
CA GLN A 165 -5.59 -11.76 -25.97
C GLN A 165 -6.85 -11.00 -25.61
N TYR A 166 -6.74 -10.13 -24.62
CA TYR A 166 -7.81 -9.26 -24.19
C TYR A 166 -7.52 -7.81 -24.60
N LYS A 167 -8.49 -7.20 -25.29
CA LYS A 167 -8.42 -5.81 -25.66
C LYS A 167 -9.08 -4.95 -24.59
N THR A 168 -8.31 -4.07 -23.95
CA THR A 168 -8.81 -3.13 -22.95
C THR A 168 -8.67 -1.69 -23.47
N GLU A 169 -9.77 -0.96 -23.52
CA GLU A 169 -9.75 0.46 -23.88
C GLU A 169 -9.57 1.31 -22.63
N LYS A 170 -8.37 1.85 -22.41
CA LYS A 170 -8.11 2.83 -21.35
C LYS A 170 -8.54 4.23 -21.85
N ARG A 171 -9.70 4.72 -21.40
CA ARG A 171 -10.13 6.10 -21.66
C ARG A 171 -9.33 7.07 -20.79
N SER A 172 -8.42 7.79 -21.39
CA SER A 172 -7.82 8.97 -20.76
C SER A 172 -8.82 10.12 -20.75
N ARG A 173 -8.97 10.78 -19.58
CA ARG A 173 -9.96 11.87 -19.38
C ARG A 173 -9.77 13.07 -20.33
N ARG A 174 -8.74 13.13 -21.13
CA ARG A 174 -8.40 14.35 -21.88
C ARG A 174 -8.27 14.24 -23.40
N TYR A 175 -8.25 13.18 -24.13
CA TYR A 175 -8.23 13.25 -25.64
C TYR A 175 -7.79 12.00 -26.40
N SER A 176 -7.42 10.89 -25.77
CA SER A 176 -7.20 9.67 -26.56
C SER A 176 -7.60 8.41 -25.80
N SER A 177 -8.41 7.58 -26.43
CA SER A 177 -8.55 6.20 -26.01
C SER A 177 -7.28 5.46 -26.45
N THR A 178 -6.48 5.01 -25.50
CA THR A 178 -5.36 4.12 -25.83
C THR A 178 -5.86 2.69 -25.69
N THR A 179 -5.78 1.94 -26.75
CA THR A 179 -6.04 0.50 -26.71
C THR A 179 -4.82 -0.21 -26.14
N VAL A 180 -5.01 -0.97 -25.09
CA VAL A 180 -3.99 -1.81 -24.48
C VAL A 180 -4.41 -3.27 -24.68
N TYR A 181 -3.46 -4.11 -25.04
CA TYR A 181 -3.69 -5.54 -25.21
C TYR A 181 -3.00 -6.26 -24.07
N ASP A 182 -3.78 -7.05 -23.34
CA ASP A 182 -3.29 -7.95 -22.30
C ASP A 182 -3.19 -9.35 -22.90
N ASN A 183 -1.98 -9.87 -23.01
CA ASN A 183 -1.69 -11.19 -23.56
C ASN A 183 -1.55 -12.18 -22.42
N VAL A 184 -2.52 -13.06 -22.25
CA VAL A 184 -2.58 -14.03 -21.16
C VAL A 184 -2.15 -15.38 -21.65
N PHE A 185 -1.12 -15.92 -21.02
CA PHE A 185 -0.64 -17.29 -21.24
C PHE A 185 -1.05 -18.13 -20.03
N THR A 186 -1.70 -19.26 -20.31
CA THR A 186 -2.08 -20.24 -19.30
C THR A 186 -1.28 -21.50 -19.52
N PHE A 187 -0.56 -21.93 -18.50
CA PHE A 187 0.31 -23.11 -18.53
C PHE A 187 -0.25 -24.20 -17.60
N THR A 188 -0.32 -25.42 -18.09
CA THR A 188 -0.57 -26.60 -17.25
C THR A 188 0.71 -27.40 -17.16
N LEU A 189 1.17 -27.61 -15.93
CA LEU A 189 2.39 -28.38 -15.66
C LEU A 189 2.14 -29.87 -15.64
N ASP A 190 3.21 -30.66 -15.56
CA ASP A 190 3.19 -32.12 -15.44
C ASP A 190 2.55 -32.62 -14.13
N ASP A 191 2.59 -31.80 -13.06
CA ASP A 191 1.91 -32.08 -11.79
C ASP A 191 0.42 -31.70 -11.80
N GLY A 192 -0.10 -31.16 -12.92
CA GLY A 192 -1.47 -30.70 -13.08
C GLY A 192 -1.73 -29.28 -12.56
N ALA A 193 -0.73 -28.60 -11.99
CA ALA A 193 -0.86 -27.21 -11.56
C ALA A 193 -1.04 -26.27 -12.76
N THR A 194 -1.88 -25.25 -12.60
CA THR A 194 -2.14 -24.25 -13.64
C THR A 194 -1.64 -22.89 -13.19
N HIS A 195 -0.86 -22.27 -14.07
CA HIS A 195 -0.31 -20.94 -13.84
C HIS A 195 -0.66 -19.99 -14.98
N HIS A 196 -0.81 -18.71 -14.66
CA HIS A 196 -1.12 -17.65 -15.62
C HIS A 196 -0.01 -16.60 -15.59
N THR A 197 0.40 -16.17 -16.78
CA THR A 197 1.32 -15.06 -16.95
C THR A 197 0.69 -14.07 -17.93
N THR A 198 0.62 -12.81 -17.55
CA THR A 198 0.12 -11.73 -18.41
C THR A 198 1.27 -10.86 -18.85
N LEU A 199 1.43 -10.72 -20.17
CA LEU A 199 2.32 -9.74 -20.78
C LEU A 199 1.48 -8.56 -21.24
N GLU A 200 1.65 -7.42 -20.57
CA GLU A 200 0.97 -6.19 -20.93
C GLU A 200 1.70 -5.51 -22.12
N ARG A 201 0.97 -4.74 -22.93
CA ARG A 201 1.50 -3.82 -23.94
C ARG A 201 1.94 -4.40 -25.29
N TYR A 202 1.88 -5.71 -25.49
CA TYR A 202 2.24 -6.28 -26.79
C TYR A 202 1.00 -6.44 -27.67
N HIS A 203 1.04 -5.92 -28.90
CA HIS A 203 0.12 -6.38 -29.94
C HIS A 203 0.47 -7.80 -30.35
N ALA A 204 -0.50 -8.59 -30.81
CA ALA A 204 -0.23 -9.95 -31.26
C ALA A 204 0.83 -10.00 -32.39
N GLU A 205 0.84 -8.99 -33.25
CA GLU A 205 1.83 -8.82 -34.31
C GLU A 205 3.23 -8.51 -33.75
N ASP A 206 3.29 -7.70 -32.71
CA ASP A 206 4.55 -7.30 -32.06
C ASP A 206 5.19 -8.51 -31.33
N ILE A 207 4.39 -9.35 -30.70
CA ILE A 207 4.88 -10.57 -30.00
C ILE A 207 5.55 -11.54 -30.96
N THR A 208 5.02 -11.68 -32.17
CA THR A 208 5.60 -12.59 -33.17
C THR A 208 6.91 -12.09 -33.77
N HIS A 209 7.15 -10.79 -33.74
CA HIS A 209 8.33 -10.16 -34.30
C HIS A 209 9.41 -9.87 -33.24
N GLU A 210 9.05 -9.84 -31.97
CA GLU A 210 10.01 -9.79 -30.88
C GLU A 210 10.66 -11.15 -30.70
N GLY A 211 11.95 -11.21 -30.95
CA GLY A 211 12.76 -12.35 -30.51
C GLY A 211 12.72 -12.49 -29.00
N GLY A 212 13.11 -13.64 -28.46
CA GLY A 212 13.20 -13.86 -27.02
C GLY A 212 11.95 -14.52 -26.42
N LEU A 213 11.78 -14.37 -25.09
CA LEU A 213 10.77 -15.13 -24.33
C LEU A 213 9.33 -14.91 -24.81
N PRO A 214 8.85 -13.67 -25.08
CA PRO A 214 7.48 -13.45 -25.55
C PRO A 214 7.16 -14.18 -26.85
N GLY A 215 8.07 -14.14 -27.81
CA GLY A 215 7.92 -14.82 -29.11
C GLY A 215 7.86 -16.33 -28.98
N VAL A 216 8.74 -16.92 -28.15
CA VAL A 216 8.74 -18.36 -27.87
C VAL A 216 7.43 -18.80 -27.20
N LEU A 217 6.94 -18.06 -26.20
CA LEU A 217 5.68 -18.34 -25.54
C LEU A 217 4.50 -18.25 -26.50
N TYR A 218 4.46 -17.20 -27.32
CA TYR A 218 3.42 -17.04 -28.33
C TYR A 218 3.44 -18.20 -29.34
N GLU A 219 4.61 -18.55 -29.88
CA GLU A 219 4.75 -19.64 -30.83
C GLU A 219 4.30 -20.98 -30.23
N ALA A 220 4.67 -21.25 -28.98
CA ALA A 220 4.29 -22.50 -28.30
C ALA A 220 2.80 -22.59 -28.00
N CYS A 221 2.19 -21.48 -27.51
CA CYS A 221 0.84 -21.49 -26.94
C CYS A 221 -0.26 -21.08 -27.94
N SER A 222 0.06 -20.40 -29.06
CA SER A 222 -0.91 -20.02 -30.09
C SER A 222 -1.26 -21.17 -31.06
N ARG A 223 -0.42 -22.19 -31.14
CA ARG A 223 -0.68 -23.36 -31.99
C ARG A 223 -1.87 -24.12 -31.45
N ARG A 224 -2.91 -24.32 -32.27
CA ARG A 224 -4.16 -25.03 -31.93
C ARG A 224 -3.99 -26.49 -31.52
N SER A 225 -2.86 -27.09 -31.77
CA SER A 225 -2.54 -28.46 -31.33
C SER A 225 -1.72 -28.41 -30.04
N GLY A 226 -2.37 -28.46 -28.90
CA GLY A 226 -1.81 -28.36 -27.56
C GLY A 226 -0.77 -29.39 -27.12
N SER A 227 0.12 -29.81 -28.02
CA SER A 227 1.11 -30.86 -27.79
C SER A 227 2.57 -30.42 -27.94
N ALA A 228 2.85 -29.15 -28.06
CA ALA A 228 4.24 -28.71 -27.95
C ALA A 228 4.66 -28.78 -26.49
N SER A 229 5.52 -29.77 -26.15
CA SER A 229 6.11 -29.80 -24.81
C SER A 229 7.08 -28.61 -24.68
N LEU A 230 6.72 -27.70 -23.80
CA LEU A 230 7.49 -26.51 -23.49
C LEU A 230 8.27 -26.76 -22.21
N SER A 231 9.58 -26.50 -22.23
CA SER A 231 10.41 -26.49 -21.03
C SER A 231 10.69 -25.06 -20.63
N MET A 232 10.47 -24.71 -19.36
CA MET A 232 10.69 -23.38 -18.85
C MET A 232 11.61 -23.39 -17.63
N MET A 233 12.42 -22.35 -17.51
CA MET A 233 13.12 -22.02 -16.26
C MET A 233 12.33 -20.93 -15.55
N VAL A 234 11.90 -21.22 -14.33
CA VAL A 234 11.04 -20.32 -13.56
C VAL A 234 11.52 -20.16 -12.12
N TYR A 235 11.19 -19.05 -11.51
CA TYR A 235 11.23 -18.85 -10.07
C TYR A 235 9.89 -19.29 -9.50
N ARG A 236 9.90 -20.33 -8.66
CA ARG A 236 8.69 -21.08 -8.29
C ARG A 236 7.70 -20.30 -7.43
N ASN A 237 8.22 -19.48 -6.49
CA ASN A 237 7.35 -18.77 -5.54
C ASN A 237 6.72 -17.51 -6.15
N THR A 238 7.42 -16.82 -7.05
CA THR A 238 6.91 -15.63 -7.77
C THR A 238 6.35 -15.96 -9.15
N TRP A 239 6.59 -17.16 -9.65
CA TRP A 239 6.24 -17.59 -11.00
C TRP A 239 6.81 -16.67 -12.10
N ILE A 240 8.01 -16.17 -11.92
CA ILE A 240 8.72 -15.39 -12.93
C ILE A 240 9.41 -16.34 -13.91
N ILE A 241 9.06 -16.21 -15.20
CA ILE A 241 9.67 -16.99 -16.26
C ILE A 241 10.97 -16.33 -16.68
N VAL A 242 12.06 -17.10 -16.69
CA VAL A 242 13.40 -16.63 -17.09
C VAL A 242 13.68 -17.03 -18.52
N GLU A 243 13.39 -18.27 -18.86
CA GLU A 243 13.65 -18.83 -20.18
C GLU A 243 12.55 -19.85 -20.55
N ALA A 244 12.26 -19.94 -21.84
CA ALA A 244 11.35 -20.95 -22.38
C ALA A 244 11.96 -21.55 -23.65
N ARG A 245 11.82 -22.87 -23.82
CA ARG A 245 12.29 -23.60 -25.00
C ARG A 245 11.23 -24.61 -25.44
N ILE A 246 10.94 -24.59 -26.71
CA ILE A 246 10.06 -25.58 -27.34
C ILE A 246 10.90 -26.88 -27.55
N LYS A 247 10.39 -28.00 -27.07
CA LYS A 247 11.02 -29.34 -27.25
C LYS A 247 10.59 -29.98 -28.54
#